data_90b41f5bd8fbb24bb8733dd8f33fc973
#
_entry.id   90b41f5bd8fbb24bb8733dd8f33fc973
#
_cell.length_a   1.000
_cell.length_b   1.000
_cell.length_c   1.000
_cell.angle_alpha   90.00
_cell.angle_beta   90.00
_cell.angle_gamma   90.00
#
_symmetry.space_group_name_H-M   'P 1'
#
loop_
_entity.id
_entity.type
_entity.pdbx_description
1 polymer ?
#
loop_
_entity_poly.entity_id
_entity_poly.type
_entity_poly.pdbx_seq_one_letter_code
_entity_poly.pdbx_strand_id
1 'polypeptide(L)'
;MVRISPWRIAFVSLWLVTLLYFLAHRETRLTIRRNIQDVFARIHDREAVDAIFRSALKGVFYHYLEKLYVAYSGDQQWKDYCLERIRVTGRRTVDRYLRKNRGVILVTAHFGAVELLPGLLTLLGYPVAIIAKFKTPRLKKKCEKRAQSVGAEIIDANEPSSFFMALSALRQGRILITECDEVECWRTDPKRAIQVFGTFFQFDRTPTILQRRSGCPVVFGYVRREGKGHYAAEIEDVCGPDGDYQEGIGVTILRKLEKLVYTHPDQWYIWKNFQRMKTTPVGEIAVEDRRRYHIPVTPPTFPTLQPPRTVTELHGQYCPQASV
;
A
#
# COMPACT_ATOMS: atom_id res chain seq x y z
N MET A 1 -15.88 21.10 31.42
CA MET A 1 -15.67 21.33 29.97
C MET A 1 -14.98 20.09 29.37
N VAL A 2 -15.66 19.35 28.53
CA VAL A 2 -15.05 18.19 27.83
C VAL A 2 -14.08 18.73 26.78
N ARG A 3 -12.75 18.59 26.99
CA ARG A 3 -11.74 18.94 26.00
C ARG A 3 -11.87 17.94 24.84
N ILE A 4 -12.49 18.35 23.74
CA ILE A 4 -12.57 17.55 22.51
C ILE A 4 -11.14 17.44 21.97
N SER A 5 -10.63 16.23 21.86
CA SER A 5 -9.30 15.98 21.30
C SER A 5 -9.21 16.54 19.87
N PRO A 6 -8.12 17.25 19.50
CA PRO A 6 -7.92 17.78 18.15
C PRO A 6 -8.09 16.70 17.05
N TRP A 7 -7.74 15.46 17.36
CA TRP A 7 -7.90 14.33 16.43
C TRP A 7 -9.37 13.92 16.21
N ARG A 8 -10.24 14.10 17.21
CA ARG A 8 -11.69 13.87 17.03
C ARG A 8 -12.28 14.91 16.07
N ILE A 9 -11.85 16.16 16.20
CA ILE A 9 -12.27 17.23 15.27
C ILE A 9 -11.76 16.93 13.88
N ALA A 10 -10.49 16.59 13.72
CA ALA A 10 -9.90 16.22 12.43
C ALA A 10 -10.61 15.02 11.78
N PHE A 11 -10.95 14.00 12.57
CA PHE A 11 -11.69 12.83 12.12
C PHE A 11 -13.07 13.20 11.59
N VAL A 12 -13.87 13.94 12.38
CA VAL A 12 -15.22 14.36 11.98
C VAL A 12 -15.18 15.28 10.76
N SER A 13 -14.24 16.23 10.74
CA SER A 13 -14.07 17.16 9.61
C SER A 13 -13.69 16.38 8.33
N LEU A 14 -12.76 15.46 8.41
CA LEU A 14 -12.37 14.65 7.26
C LEU A 14 -13.52 13.75 6.79
N TRP A 15 -14.28 13.19 7.73
CA TRP A 15 -15.44 12.36 7.40
C TRP A 15 -16.50 13.17 6.65
N LEU A 16 -16.82 14.38 7.13
CA LEU A 16 -17.73 15.31 6.46
C LEU A 16 -17.22 15.72 5.06
N VAL A 17 -15.93 16.07 4.95
CA VAL A 17 -15.32 16.42 3.66
C VAL A 17 -15.39 15.24 2.68
N THR A 18 -15.11 14.03 3.14
CA THR A 18 -15.17 12.83 2.29
C THR A 18 -16.61 12.54 1.86
N LEU A 19 -17.57 12.67 2.77
CA LEU A 19 -18.99 12.52 2.44
C LEU A 19 -19.44 13.54 1.41
N LEU A 20 -19.14 14.82 1.63
CA LEU A 20 -19.46 15.91 0.69
C LEU A 20 -18.77 15.71 -0.67
N TYR A 21 -17.50 15.26 -0.66
CA TYR A 21 -16.79 14.93 -1.87
C TYR A 21 -17.54 13.87 -2.69
N PHE A 22 -17.93 12.76 -2.08
CA PHE A 22 -18.65 11.70 -2.80
C PHE A 22 -20.07 12.08 -3.17
N LEU A 23 -20.71 12.97 -2.43
CA LEU A 23 -22.01 13.53 -2.83
C LEU A 23 -21.87 14.43 -4.08
N ALA A 24 -20.88 15.32 -4.08
CA ALA A 24 -20.62 16.23 -5.20
C ALA A 24 -20.07 15.52 -6.45
N HIS A 25 -19.25 14.46 -6.27
CA HIS A 25 -18.58 13.75 -7.37
C HIS A 25 -19.30 12.41 -7.67
N ARG A 26 -20.57 12.53 -8.11
CA ARG A 26 -21.41 11.36 -8.45
C ARG A 26 -20.74 10.43 -9.47
N GLU A 27 -20.07 10.97 -10.48
CA GLU A 27 -19.40 10.19 -11.53
C GLU A 27 -18.26 9.33 -10.96
N THR A 28 -17.45 9.88 -10.05
CA THR A 28 -16.40 9.09 -9.37
C THR A 28 -17.00 7.93 -8.58
N ARG A 29 -18.09 8.19 -7.85
CA ARG A 29 -18.78 7.17 -7.07
C ARG A 29 -19.39 6.08 -7.96
N LEU A 30 -20.00 6.46 -9.08
CA LEU A 30 -20.55 5.51 -10.06
C LEU A 30 -19.44 4.69 -10.73
N THR A 31 -18.31 5.30 -11.05
CA THR A 31 -17.14 4.61 -11.61
C THR A 31 -16.60 3.56 -10.64
N ILE A 32 -16.42 3.91 -9.35
CA ILE A 32 -16.01 2.95 -8.33
C ILE A 32 -17.01 1.79 -8.24
N ARG A 33 -18.32 2.08 -8.23
CA ARG A 33 -19.36 1.05 -8.16
C ARG A 33 -19.30 0.11 -9.35
N ARG A 34 -19.22 0.64 -10.58
CA ARG A 34 -19.10 -0.16 -11.82
C ARG A 34 -17.87 -1.05 -11.78
N ASN A 35 -16.72 -0.51 -11.37
CA ASN A 35 -15.48 -1.27 -11.30
C ASN A 35 -15.54 -2.41 -10.29
N ILE A 36 -16.17 -2.21 -9.14
CA ILE A 36 -16.41 -3.26 -8.15
C ILE A 36 -17.39 -4.29 -8.71
N GLN A 37 -18.46 -3.87 -9.37
CA GLN A 37 -19.40 -4.78 -10.04
C GLN A 37 -18.72 -5.61 -11.12
N ASP A 38 -17.85 -5.04 -11.95
CA ASP A 38 -17.11 -5.75 -13.00
C ASP A 38 -16.29 -6.92 -12.42
N VAL A 39 -15.73 -6.75 -11.22
CA VAL A 39 -14.88 -7.75 -10.57
C VAL A 39 -15.71 -8.78 -9.81
N PHE A 40 -16.70 -8.32 -9.03
CA PHE A 40 -17.33 -9.15 -8.00
C PHE A 40 -18.71 -9.70 -8.39
N ALA A 41 -19.43 -9.13 -9.38
CA ALA A 41 -20.78 -9.58 -9.71
C ALA A 41 -20.85 -11.01 -10.28
N ARG A 42 -19.72 -11.60 -10.66
CA ARG A 42 -19.66 -12.99 -11.13
C ARG A 42 -19.51 -14.01 -10.01
N ILE A 43 -19.16 -13.56 -8.80
CA ILE A 43 -18.82 -14.42 -7.66
C ILE A 43 -19.67 -14.09 -6.42
N HIS A 44 -20.40 -12.99 -6.43
CA HIS A 44 -21.23 -12.50 -5.34
C HIS A 44 -22.58 -12.01 -5.84
N ASP A 45 -23.59 -12.08 -4.97
CA ASP A 45 -24.89 -11.47 -5.21
C ASP A 45 -24.83 -9.94 -5.13
N ARG A 46 -25.93 -9.31 -5.49
CA ARG A 46 -26.03 -7.86 -5.54
C ARG A 46 -25.83 -7.20 -4.17
N GLU A 47 -26.32 -7.83 -3.11
CA GLU A 47 -26.24 -7.30 -1.74
C GLU A 47 -24.78 -7.27 -1.25
N ALA A 48 -24.06 -8.37 -1.46
CA ALA A 48 -22.63 -8.48 -1.14
C ALA A 48 -21.79 -7.46 -1.95
N VAL A 49 -22.07 -7.30 -3.24
CA VAL A 49 -21.39 -6.31 -4.10
C VAL A 49 -21.66 -4.88 -3.61
N ASP A 50 -22.89 -4.57 -3.21
CA ASP A 50 -23.22 -3.25 -2.65
C ASP A 50 -22.58 -3.05 -1.26
N ALA A 51 -22.39 -4.09 -0.46
CA ALA A 51 -21.65 -4.04 0.80
C ALA A 51 -20.16 -3.76 0.55
N ILE A 52 -19.53 -4.45 -0.41
CA ILE A 52 -18.14 -4.20 -0.84
C ILE A 52 -17.98 -2.74 -1.29
N PHE A 53 -18.89 -2.24 -2.11
CA PHE A 53 -18.86 -0.86 -2.58
C PHE A 53 -18.91 0.16 -1.42
N ARG A 54 -19.87 0.00 -0.48
CA ARG A 54 -19.94 0.87 0.71
C ARG A 54 -18.67 0.82 1.54
N SER A 55 -18.06 -0.34 1.64
CA SER A 55 -16.81 -0.55 2.37
C SER A 55 -15.62 0.08 1.68
N ALA A 56 -15.53 -0.01 0.36
CA ALA A 56 -14.48 0.63 -0.43
C ALA A 56 -14.51 2.16 -0.29
N LEU A 57 -15.70 2.78 -0.23
CA LEU A 57 -15.79 4.23 0.05
C LEU A 57 -15.24 4.59 1.44
N LYS A 58 -15.49 3.74 2.46
CA LYS A 58 -14.87 3.91 3.78
C LYS A 58 -13.37 3.69 3.73
N GLY A 59 -12.88 2.73 2.94
CA GLY A 59 -11.46 2.50 2.73
C GLY A 59 -10.72 3.73 2.20
N VAL A 60 -11.33 4.46 1.26
CA VAL A 60 -10.81 5.74 0.77
C VAL A 60 -10.71 6.78 1.91
N PHE A 61 -11.73 6.88 2.76
CA PHE A 61 -11.69 7.76 3.92
C PHE A 61 -10.52 7.42 4.88
N TYR A 62 -10.34 6.15 5.20
CA TYR A 62 -9.26 5.71 6.09
C TYR A 62 -7.88 5.97 5.51
N HIS A 63 -7.69 5.76 4.21
CA HIS A 63 -6.45 6.11 3.54
C HIS A 63 -6.08 7.58 3.74
N TYR A 64 -7.02 8.52 3.54
CA TYR A 64 -6.76 9.94 3.76
C TYR A 64 -6.54 10.28 5.23
N LEU A 65 -7.23 9.60 6.15
CA LEU A 65 -7.01 9.78 7.59
C LEU A 65 -5.59 9.37 8.00
N GLU A 66 -5.13 8.22 7.54
CA GLU A 66 -3.78 7.72 7.78
C GLU A 66 -2.72 8.64 7.16
N LYS A 67 -2.95 9.11 5.95
CA LYS A 67 -2.08 10.08 5.27
C LYS A 67 -1.96 11.38 6.05
N LEU A 68 -3.06 11.91 6.58
CA LEU A 68 -3.05 13.08 7.44
C LEU A 68 -2.34 12.78 8.78
N TYR A 69 -2.55 11.59 9.33
CA TYR A 69 -1.88 11.19 10.56
C TYR A 69 -0.36 11.17 10.37
N VAL A 70 0.14 10.50 9.34
CA VAL A 70 1.57 10.49 8.98
C VAL A 70 2.12 11.90 8.77
N ALA A 71 1.33 12.77 8.12
CA ALA A 71 1.79 14.11 7.76
C ALA A 71 1.80 15.12 8.93
N TYR A 72 0.94 14.94 9.94
CA TYR A 72 0.68 15.97 10.97
C TYR A 72 0.87 15.51 12.41
N SER A 73 1.04 14.21 12.69
CA SER A 73 1.40 13.74 14.03
C SER A 73 2.81 14.19 14.42
N GLY A 74 3.05 14.41 15.70
CA GLY A 74 4.40 14.62 16.23
C GLY A 74 5.29 13.40 16.02
N ASP A 75 6.61 13.59 15.91
CA ASP A 75 7.54 12.53 15.57
C ASP A 75 7.50 11.38 16.59
N GLN A 76 7.46 11.67 17.88
CA GLN A 76 7.39 10.62 18.91
C GLN A 76 6.04 9.90 18.86
N GLN A 77 4.94 10.64 18.81
CA GLN A 77 3.59 10.07 18.75
C GLN A 77 3.42 9.13 17.55
N TRP A 78 3.98 9.50 16.40
CA TRP A 78 3.94 8.66 15.20
C TRP A 78 4.79 7.40 15.35
N LYS A 79 5.99 7.52 15.96
CA LYS A 79 6.87 6.37 16.23
C LYS A 79 6.20 5.36 17.15
N ASP A 80 5.67 5.83 18.28
CA ASP A 80 4.97 4.99 19.25
C ASP A 80 3.77 4.29 18.60
N TYR A 81 2.98 5.02 17.82
CA TYR A 81 1.86 4.47 17.08
C TYR A 81 2.27 3.34 16.15
N CYS A 82 3.32 3.51 15.36
CA CYS A 82 3.79 2.49 14.43
C CYS A 82 4.29 1.25 15.18
N LEU A 83 5.08 1.41 16.22
CA LEU A 83 5.68 0.29 16.96
C LEU A 83 4.65 -0.49 17.78
N GLU A 84 3.64 0.18 18.34
CA GLU A 84 2.62 -0.45 19.17
C GLU A 84 1.48 -1.09 18.36
N ARG A 85 1.18 -0.54 17.16
CA ARG A 85 -0.03 -0.88 16.42
C ARG A 85 0.21 -1.73 15.18
N ILE A 86 1.46 -1.86 14.73
CA ILE A 86 1.77 -2.57 13.49
C ILE A 86 2.56 -3.83 13.81
N ARG A 87 1.94 -4.99 13.61
CA ARG A 87 2.64 -6.28 13.62
C ARG A 87 3.33 -6.49 12.27
N VAL A 88 4.59 -6.90 12.28
CA VAL A 88 5.38 -7.10 11.05
C VAL A 88 5.73 -8.56 10.86
N THR A 89 5.42 -9.08 9.67
CA THR A 89 5.80 -10.43 9.22
C THR A 89 6.68 -10.36 7.97
N GLY A 90 7.46 -11.40 7.71
CA GLY A 90 8.36 -11.45 6.54
C GLY A 90 9.70 -10.73 6.71
N ARG A 91 10.01 -10.13 7.88
CA ARG A 91 11.29 -9.46 8.14
C ARG A 91 12.51 -10.35 7.84
N ARG A 92 12.45 -11.63 8.18
CA ARG A 92 13.56 -12.58 7.95
C ARG A 92 13.97 -12.64 6.48
N THR A 93 13.04 -12.46 5.54
CA THR A 93 13.35 -12.42 4.11
C THR A 93 14.18 -11.18 3.76
N VAL A 94 13.75 -10.01 4.23
CA VAL A 94 14.49 -8.75 4.04
C VAL A 94 15.87 -8.81 4.70
N ASP A 95 15.94 -9.26 5.95
CA ASP A 95 17.20 -9.40 6.70
C ASP A 95 18.19 -10.32 5.98
N ARG A 96 17.71 -11.42 5.41
CA ARG A 96 18.54 -12.36 4.64
C ARG A 96 19.13 -11.70 3.40
N TYR A 97 18.37 -10.86 2.70
CA TYR A 97 18.83 -10.19 1.50
C TYR A 97 19.81 -9.04 1.80
N LEU A 98 19.51 -8.22 2.80
CA LEU A 98 20.35 -7.08 3.16
C LEU A 98 21.71 -7.54 3.74
N ARG A 99 21.77 -8.68 4.45
CA ARG A 99 23.05 -9.24 4.94
C ARG A 99 24.05 -9.59 3.83
N LYS A 100 23.58 -9.76 2.59
CA LYS A 100 24.44 -9.98 1.42
C LYS A 100 24.93 -8.66 0.77
N ASN A 101 24.82 -7.54 1.48
CA ASN A 101 25.15 -6.18 1.01
C ASN A 101 24.47 -5.81 -0.33
N ARG A 102 23.29 -6.34 -0.55
CA ARG A 102 22.46 -6.01 -1.72
C ARG A 102 21.22 -5.27 -1.26
N GLY A 103 20.83 -4.22 -1.98
CA GLY A 103 19.54 -3.57 -1.76
C GLY A 103 18.37 -4.55 -2.00
N VAL A 104 17.19 -4.11 -1.69
CA VAL A 104 15.95 -4.87 -1.90
C VAL A 104 14.95 -3.99 -2.65
N ILE A 105 14.32 -4.51 -3.70
CA ILE A 105 13.21 -3.85 -4.38
C ILE A 105 11.94 -4.28 -3.68
N LEU A 106 11.32 -3.38 -2.92
CA LEU A 106 10.04 -3.61 -2.28
C LEU A 106 8.94 -2.98 -3.14
N VAL A 107 8.13 -3.84 -3.76
CA VAL A 107 6.96 -3.40 -4.51
C VAL A 107 5.76 -3.40 -3.59
N THR A 108 4.99 -2.34 -3.62
CA THR A 108 3.74 -2.19 -2.88
C THR A 108 2.61 -1.75 -3.81
N ALA A 109 1.43 -1.54 -3.26
CA ALA A 109 0.26 -1.03 -3.97
C ALA A 109 -0.46 0.00 -3.10
N HIS A 110 -1.35 0.76 -3.68
CA HIS A 110 -2.28 1.67 -2.99
C HIS A 110 -3.31 0.86 -2.16
N PHE A 111 -2.81 0.04 -1.24
CA PHE A 111 -3.58 -0.92 -0.46
C PHE A 111 -3.36 -0.71 1.04
N GLY A 112 -4.45 -0.77 1.81
CA GLY A 112 -4.41 -0.66 3.27
C GLY A 112 -3.84 0.68 3.73
N ALA A 113 -2.97 0.61 4.72
CA ALA A 113 -2.28 1.76 5.30
C ALA A 113 -0.86 1.93 4.74
N VAL A 114 -0.71 1.88 3.41
CA VAL A 114 0.58 1.94 2.71
C VAL A 114 1.44 3.13 3.12
N GLU A 115 0.84 4.24 3.51
CA GLU A 115 1.53 5.45 3.96
C GLU A 115 2.38 5.21 5.23
N LEU A 116 2.07 4.17 6.01
CA LEU A 116 2.84 3.80 7.20
C LEU A 116 4.08 2.97 6.86
N LEU A 117 4.10 2.28 5.72
CA LEU A 117 5.12 1.28 5.39
C LEU A 117 6.55 1.83 5.34
N PRO A 118 6.83 2.95 4.66
CA PRO A 118 8.20 3.46 4.58
C PRO A 118 8.76 3.83 5.94
N GLY A 119 7.99 4.57 6.71
CA GLY A 119 8.42 5.00 8.02
C GLY A 119 8.55 3.86 9.03
N LEU A 120 7.66 2.87 8.96
CA LEU A 120 7.78 1.66 9.77
C LEU A 120 9.11 0.94 9.50
N LEU A 121 9.48 0.77 8.23
CA LEU A 121 10.75 0.12 7.88
C LEU A 121 11.97 0.90 8.39
N THR A 122 11.94 2.24 8.32
CA THR A 122 13.02 3.04 8.90
C THR A 122 13.09 2.94 10.42
N LEU A 123 11.96 2.89 11.11
CA LEU A 123 11.91 2.67 12.57
C LEU A 123 12.46 1.29 12.98
N LEU A 124 12.35 0.31 12.10
CA LEU A 124 12.93 -1.03 12.28
C LEU A 124 14.43 -1.07 11.95
N GLY A 125 15.05 0.07 11.62
CA GLY A 125 16.47 0.19 11.34
C GLY A 125 16.89 -0.09 9.90
N TYR A 126 15.94 -0.20 8.95
CA TYR A 126 16.26 -0.42 7.55
C TYR A 126 16.59 0.89 6.83
N PRO A 127 17.62 0.91 5.97
CA PRO A 127 17.87 2.04 5.08
C PRO A 127 16.84 2.04 3.94
N VAL A 128 15.99 3.06 3.87
CA VAL A 128 14.85 3.12 2.92
C VAL A 128 15.03 4.24 1.91
N ALA A 129 14.68 3.96 0.65
CA ALA A 129 14.45 4.95 -0.39
C ALA A 129 13.07 4.72 -1.01
N ILE A 130 12.36 5.81 -1.35
CA ILE A 130 10.99 5.75 -1.86
C ILE A 130 10.90 6.50 -3.17
N ILE A 131 10.38 5.85 -4.22
CA ILE A 131 9.99 6.53 -5.45
C ILE A 131 8.59 7.10 -5.23
N ALA A 132 8.47 8.42 -5.29
CA ALA A 132 7.20 9.11 -5.08
C ALA A 132 6.95 10.19 -6.13
N LYS A 133 5.69 10.37 -6.52
CA LYS A 133 5.25 11.42 -7.45
C LYS A 133 4.54 12.53 -6.69
N PHE A 134 4.98 13.76 -6.86
CA PHE A 134 4.41 14.91 -6.18
C PHE A 134 3.60 15.78 -7.12
N LYS A 135 2.34 16.08 -6.72
CA LYS A 135 1.45 16.97 -7.47
C LYS A 135 1.75 18.45 -7.23
N THR A 136 2.40 18.78 -6.12
CA THR A 136 2.73 20.17 -5.76
C THR A 136 4.07 20.27 -5.04
N PRO A 137 4.84 21.37 -5.23
CA PRO A 137 6.12 21.60 -4.53
C PRO A 137 5.93 21.63 -2.99
N ARG A 138 4.80 22.16 -2.52
CA ARG A 138 4.50 22.22 -1.09
C ARG A 138 4.37 20.83 -0.47
N LEU A 139 3.70 19.90 -1.16
CA LEU A 139 3.58 18.51 -0.72
C LEU A 139 4.96 17.82 -0.73
N LYS A 140 5.74 18.00 -1.82
CA LYS A 140 7.12 17.49 -1.92
C LYS A 140 7.95 17.90 -0.71
N LYS A 141 8.06 19.21 -0.44
CA LYS A 141 8.84 19.75 0.70
C LYS A 141 8.42 19.15 2.05
N LYS A 142 7.12 18.95 2.25
CA LYS A 142 6.58 18.36 3.48
C LYS A 142 6.95 16.89 3.64
N CYS A 143 6.82 16.11 2.56
CA CYS A 143 7.21 14.71 2.55
C CYS A 143 8.72 14.54 2.73
N GLU A 144 9.54 15.37 2.07
CA GLU A 144 11.00 15.37 2.23
C GLU A 144 11.42 15.67 3.68
N LYS A 145 10.82 16.68 4.31
CA LYS A 145 11.08 16.97 5.73
C LYS A 145 10.74 15.77 6.63
N ARG A 146 9.61 15.10 6.36
CA ARG A 146 9.22 13.91 7.12
C ARG A 146 10.16 12.74 6.87
N ALA A 147 10.54 12.49 5.64
CA ALA A 147 11.49 11.44 5.29
C ALA A 147 12.84 11.66 5.98
N GLN A 148 13.36 12.88 5.95
CA GLN A 148 14.59 13.25 6.66
C GLN A 148 14.51 12.99 8.16
N SER A 149 13.38 13.29 8.82
CA SER A 149 13.22 13.07 10.27
C SER A 149 13.25 11.60 10.67
N VAL A 150 13.06 10.67 9.72
CA VAL A 150 13.09 9.23 9.95
C VAL A 150 14.27 8.54 9.24
N GLY A 151 15.13 9.29 8.53
CA GLY A 151 16.28 8.73 7.82
C GLY A 151 15.95 8.06 6.47
N ALA A 152 14.77 8.33 5.90
CA ALA A 152 14.39 7.85 4.58
C ALA A 152 14.84 8.83 3.48
N GLU A 153 15.13 8.29 2.29
CA GLU A 153 15.40 9.04 1.07
C GLU A 153 14.16 9.10 0.18
N ILE A 154 13.84 10.26 -0.38
CA ILE A 154 12.79 10.41 -1.39
C ILE A 154 13.42 10.62 -2.76
N ILE A 155 12.96 9.81 -3.73
CA ILE A 155 13.30 9.93 -5.14
C ILE A 155 12.05 10.44 -5.86
N ASP A 156 12.11 11.68 -6.39
CA ASP A 156 10.99 12.26 -7.12
C ASP A 156 10.85 11.60 -8.50
N ALA A 157 9.75 10.92 -8.74
CA ALA A 157 9.48 10.25 -10.02
C ALA A 157 9.37 11.21 -11.22
N ASN A 158 9.18 12.52 -10.98
CA ASN A 158 9.15 13.53 -12.04
C ASN A 158 10.56 13.93 -12.52
N GLU A 159 11.60 13.60 -11.76
CA GLU A 159 12.98 13.94 -12.14
C GLU A 159 13.50 12.97 -13.21
N PRO A 160 14.15 13.47 -14.29
CA PRO A 160 14.73 12.61 -15.33
C PRO A 160 15.74 11.59 -14.80
N SER A 161 16.44 11.92 -13.71
CA SER A 161 17.44 11.08 -13.05
C SER A 161 16.87 10.03 -12.11
N SER A 162 15.54 10.01 -11.88
CA SER A 162 14.88 9.16 -10.87
C SER A 162 15.26 7.68 -10.98
N PHE A 163 15.40 7.15 -12.20
CA PHE A 163 15.81 5.76 -12.42
C PHE A 163 17.26 5.49 -11.97
N PHE A 164 18.19 6.42 -12.26
CA PHE A 164 19.58 6.29 -11.83
C PHE A 164 19.72 6.45 -10.32
N MET A 165 18.94 7.35 -9.71
CA MET A 165 18.87 7.49 -8.26
C MET A 165 18.36 6.22 -7.60
N ALA A 166 17.33 5.59 -8.17
CA ALA A 166 16.81 4.31 -7.70
C ALA A 166 17.87 3.19 -7.77
N LEU A 167 18.62 3.09 -8.85
CA LEU A 167 19.73 2.13 -8.97
C LEU A 167 20.86 2.44 -7.98
N SER A 168 21.17 3.72 -7.75
CA SER A 168 22.17 4.15 -6.76
C SER A 168 21.74 3.74 -5.34
N ALA A 169 20.49 3.99 -4.97
CA ALA A 169 19.93 3.59 -3.68
C ALA A 169 20.06 2.07 -3.46
N LEU A 170 19.74 1.26 -4.47
CA LEU A 170 19.87 -0.20 -4.42
C LEU A 170 21.33 -0.63 -4.23
N ARG A 171 22.28 0.01 -4.93
CA ARG A 171 23.73 -0.26 -4.77
C ARG A 171 24.25 0.10 -3.39
N GLN A 172 23.64 1.07 -2.72
CA GLN A 172 23.92 1.47 -1.34
C GLN A 172 23.27 0.52 -0.29
N GLY A 173 22.65 -0.58 -0.72
CA GLY A 173 22.02 -1.52 0.19
C GLY A 173 20.68 -1.06 0.74
N ARG A 174 19.99 -0.09 0.11
CA ARG A 174 18.70 0.40 0.59
C ARG A 174 17.54 -0.50 0.14
N ILE A 175 16.46 -0.48 0.92
CA ILE A 175 15.15 -0.96 0.48
C ILE A 175 14.54 0.13 -0.38
N LEU A 176 14.42 -0.14 -1.68
CA LEU A 176 13.76 0.76 -2.63
C LEU A 176 12.27 0.42 -2.72
N ILE A 177 11.42 1.34 -2.29
CA ILE A 177 9.96 1.17 -2.34
C ILE A 177 9.41 1.80 -3.62
N THR A 178 8.58 1.04 -4.35
CA THR A 178 7.84 1.48 -5.54
C THR A 178 6.44 0.88 -5.55
N GLU A 179 5.48 1.56 -6.19
CA GLU A 179 4.09 1.15 -6.29
C GLU A 179 3.81 0.46 -7.63
N CYS A 180 3.06 -0.66 -7.61
CA CYS A 180 2.76 -1.44 -8.82
C CYS A 180 1.46 -1.03 -9.51
N ASP A 181 0.67 -0.15 -8.95
CA ASP A 181 -0.66 0.24 -9.41
C ASP A 181 -0.81 1.74 -9.72
N GLU A 182 0.31 2.48 -9.78
CA GLU A 182 0.38 3.86 -10.26
C GLU A 182 0.51 3.89 -11.80
N VAL A 183 -0.61 3.68 -12.49
CA VAL A 183 -0.71 3.47 -13.95
C VAL A 183 -0.01 4.56 -14.77
N GLU A 184 -0.02 5.80 -14.30
CA GLU A 184 0.59 6.94 -14.99
C GLU A 184 2.12 6.85 -15.08
N CYS A 185 2.72 6.01 -14.23
CA CYS A 185 4.17 5.81 -14.17
C CYS A 185 4.62 4.49 -14.80
N TRP A 186 3.69 3.67 -15.28
CA TRP A 186 4.01 2.34 -15.80
C TRP A 186 4.85 2.38 -17.07
N ARG A 187 5.82 1.49 -17.10
CA ARG A 187 6.56 1.12 -18.31
C ARG A 187 5.99 -0.20 -18.83
N THR A 188 5.00 -0.12 -19.69
CA THR A 188 4.29 -1.29 -20.21
C THR A 188 4.93 -1.86 -21.48
N ASP A 189 4.55 -3.10 -21.79
CA ASP A 189 4.83 -3.73 -23.06
C ASP A 189 3.46 -4.05 -23.73
N PRO A 190 3.12 -3.41 -24.87
CA PRO A 190 1.83 -3.61 -25.51
C PRO A 190 1.56 -5.06 -25.94
N LYS A 191 2.62 -5.86 -26.11
CA LYS A 191 2.53 -7.28 -26.50
C LYS A 191 2.31 -8.21 -25.30
N ARG A 192 2.30 -7.69 -24.08
CA ARG A 192 2.18 -8.47 -22.85
C ARG A 192 1.00 -8.01 -22.04
N ALA A 193 0.05 -8.91 -21.88
CA ALA A 193 -1.08 -8.72 -20.99
C ALA A 193 -1.25 -9.95 -20.10
N ILE A 194 -1.77 -9.75 -18.91
CA ILE A 194 -2.11 -10.82 -17.96
C ILE A 194 -3.60 -10.77 -17.67
N GLN A 195 -4.24 -11.91 -17.52
CA GLN A 195 -5.61 -12.00 -17.04
C GLN A 195 -5.63 -11.97 -15.52
N VAL A 196 -6.12 -10.88 -14.95
CA VAL A 196 -6.38 -10.66 -13.51
C VAL A 196 -7.72 -9.97 -13.35
N PHE A 197 -8.40 -10.16 -12.23
CA PHE A 197 -9.75 -9.62 -11.97
C PHE A 197 -10.77 -9.96 -13.06
N GLY A 198 -10.60 -11.12 -13.72
CA GLY A 198 -11.47 -11.56 -14.81
C GLY A 198 -11.33 -10.76 -16.12
N THR A 199 -10.32 -9.91 -16.27
CA THR A 199 -10.05 -9.12 -17.48
C THR A 199 -8.54 -9.01 -17.75
N PHE A 200 -8.14 -8.44 -18.89
CA PHE A 200 -6.73 -8.32 -19.26
C PHE A 200 -6.16 -6.98 -18.78
N PHE A 201 -4.98 -7.06 -18.15
CA PHE A 201 -4.19 -5.92 -17.68
C PHE A 201 -2.81 -5.92 -18.33
N GLN A 202 -2.31 -4.72 -18.58
CA GLN A 202 -0.87 -4.50 -18.68
C GLN A 202 -0.27 -4.47 -17.28
N PHE A 203 1.05 -4.57 -17.18
CA PHE A 203 1.76 -4.47 -15.92
C PHE A 203 3.02 -3.63 -16.05
N ASP A 204 3.43 -3.03 -14.94
CA ASP A 204 4.64 -2.24 -14.89
C ASP A 204 5.89 -3.13 -14.97
N ARG A 205 6.79 -2.82 -15.89
CA ARG A 205 8.08 -3.49 -16.07
C ARG A 205 9.18 -2.88 -15.21
N THR A 206 8.93 -1.77 -14.54
CA THR A 206 9.95 -1.06 -13.74
C THR A 206 10.62 -1.98 -12.70
N PRO A 207 9.89 -2.80 -11.92
CA PRO A 207 10.54 -3.73 -10.98
C PRO A 207 11.44 -4.75 -11.68
N THR A 208 11.03 -5.26 -12.85
CA THR A 208 11.83 -6.20 -13.66
C THR A 208 13.10 -5.53 -14.20
N ILE A 209 13.00 -4.29 -14.66
CA ILE A 209 14.14 -3.55 -15.20
C ILE A 209 15.13 -3.22 -14.08
N LEU A 210 14.63 -2.78 -12.92
CA LEU A 210 15.45 -2.52 -11.74
C LEU A 210 16.18 -3.79 -11.28
N GLN A 211 15.46 -4.92 -11.17
CA GLN A 211 16.04 -6.21 -10.80
C GLN A 211 17.17 -6.61 -11.76
N ARG A 212 16.93 -6.59 -13.07
CA ARG A 212 17.94 -6.95 -14.08
C ARG A 212 19.18 -6.05 -14.05
N ARG A 213 19.01 -4.78 -13.73
CA ARG A 213 20.12 -3.80 -13.69
C ARG A 213 20.89 -3.80 -12.38
N SER A 214 20.25 -4.15 -11.28
CA SER A 214 20.86 -4.13 -9.95
C SER A 214 21.26 -5.51 -9.43
N GLY A 215 20.63 -6.59 -9.92
CA GLY A 215 20.73 -7.94 -9.34
C GLY A 215 20.08 -8.05 -7.95
N CYS A 216 19.29 -7.05 -7.54
CA CYS A 216 18.64 -7.04 -6.24
C CYS A 216 17.40 -7.93 -6.23
N PRO A 217 17.09 -8.61 -5.10
CA PRO A 217 15.85 -9.35 -4.95
C PRO A 217 14.63 -8.45 -4.95
N VAL A 218 13.48 -9.01 -5.32
CA VAL A 218 12.19 -8.32 -5.33
C VAL A 218 11.28 -8.95 -4.30
N VAL A 219 10.68 -8.14 -3.46
CA VAL A 219 9.66 -8.52 -2.48
C VAL A 219 8.38 -7.71 -2.70
N PHE A 220 7.24 -8.25 -2.28
CA PHE A 220 5.97 -7.54 -2.27
C PHE A 220 5.60 -7.25 -0.82
N GLY A 221 5.31 -5.98 -0.50
CA GLY A 221 5.01 -5.57 0.86
C GLY A 221 3.77 -4.70 0.94
N TYR A 222 2.95 -4.87 1.98
CA TYR A 222 1.75 -4.10 2.22
C TYR A 222 1.44 -3.94 3.71
N VAL A 223 0.56 -3.00 4.04
CA VAL A 223 0.09 -2.79 5.42
C VAL A 223 -1.42 -2.91 5.44
N ARG A 224 -1.92 -4.03 5.96
CA ARG A 224 -3.35 -4.34 6.05
C ARG A 224 -3.93 -3.82 7.37
N ARG A 225 -5.13 -3.22 7.32
CA ARG A 225 -5.92 -2.88 8.52
C ARG A 225 -6.55 -4.12 9.11
N GLU A 226 -6.33 -4.38 10.39
CA GLU A 226 -6.92 -5.51 11.13
C GLU A 226 -8.07 -5.10 12.05
N GLY A 227 -8.35 -3.82 12.14
CA GLY A 227 -9.41 -3.29 13.00
C GLY A 227 -8.91 -2.66 14.29
N LYS A 228 -9.77 -1.86 14.92
CA LYS A 228 -9.48 -1.17 16.20
C LYS A 228 -8.15 -0.39 16.22
N GLY A 229 -7.70 0.11 15.04
CA GLY A 229 -6.43 0.83 14.90
C GLY A 229 -5.19 -0.05 14.94
N HIS A 230 -5.33 -1.35 14.70
CA HIS A 230 -4.21 -2.28 14.52
C HIS A 230 -3.99 -2.64 13.06
N TYR A 231 -2.75 -2.98 12.73
CA TYR A 231 -2.31 -3.26 11.37
C TYR A 231 -1.40 -4.48 11.31
N ALA A 232 -1.38 -5.13 10.15
CA ALA A 232 -0.38 -6.12 9.81
C ALA A 232 0.42 -5.64 8.60
N ALA A 233 1.71 -5.43 8.78
CA ALA A 233 2.67 -5.25 7.71
C ALA A 233 3.21 -6.62 7.30
N GLU A 234 3.02 -6.97 6.05
CA GLU A 234 3.41 -8.28 5.51
C GLU A 234 4.36 -8.08 4.34
N ILE A 235 5.46 -8.86 4.33
CA ILE A 235 6.46 -8.83 3.26
C ILE A 235 6.64 -10.25 2.74
N GLU A 236 6.40 -10.44 1.46
CA GLU A 236 6.44 -11.72 0.76
C GLU A 236 7.50 -11.71 -0.33
N ASP A 237 8.14 -12.85 -0.54
CA ASP A 237 9.10 -13.01 -1.63
C ASP A 237 8.41 -13.00 -3.00
N VAL A 238 9.04 -12.35 -3.99
CA VAL A 238 8.61 -12.35 -5.39
C VAL A 238 9.68 -12.98 -6.26
N CYS A 239 10.93 -12.55 -6.11
CA CYS A 239 12.05 -13.00 -6.92
C CYS A 239 13.34 -12.87 -6.12
N GLY A 240 14.04 -13.98 -5.95
CA GLY A 240 15.38 -14.00 -5.37
C GLY A 240 16.43 -13.30 -6.25
N PRO A 241 17.66 -13.13 -5.73
CA PRO A 241 18.73 -12.44 -6.47
C PRO A 241 19.14 -13.17 -7.76
N ASP A 242 18.96 -14.48 -7.81
CA ASP A 242 19.36 -15.31 -8.96
C ASP A 242 18.31 -15.32 -10.09
N GLY A 243 17.20 -14.61 -9.89
CA GLY A 243 16.22 -14.34 -10.94
C GLY A 243 15.33 -15.54 -11.33
N ASP A 244 15.30 -16.58 -10.51
CA ASP A 244 14.46 -17.75 -10.77
C ASP A 244 12.98 -17.45 -10.46
N TYR A 245 12.20 -17.21 -11.50
CA TYR A 245 10.75 -17.02 -11.43
C TYR A 245 10.08 -17.50 -12.72
N GLN A 246 9.13 -18.38 -12.58
CA GLN A 246 8.48 -19.06 -13.71
C GLN A 246 7.59 -18.12 -14.55
N GLU A 247 6.89 -17.20 -13.92
CA GLU A 247 5.90 -16.35 -14.59
C GLU A 247 6.38 -14.91 -14.89
N GLY A 248 7.46 -14.47 -14.28
CA GLY A 248 7.97 -13.10 -14.36
C GLY A 248 7.48 -12.18 -13.26
N ILE A 249 8.33 -11.23 -12.86
CA ILE A 249 8.14 -10.36 -11.70
C ILE A 249 6.82 -9.58 -11.75
N GLY A 250 6.53 -8.92 -12.86
CA GLY A 250 5.32 -8.09 -12.99
C GLY A 250 4.04 -8.90 -12.89
N VAL A 251 4.03 -10.11 -13.45
CA VAL A 251 2.90 -11.05 -13.37
C VAL A 251 2.67 -11.49 -11.92
N THR A 252 3.74 -11.94 -11.25
CA THR A 252 3.67 -12.36 -9.84
C THR A 252 3.17 -11.25 -8.92
N ILE A 253 3.62 -10.01 -9.14
CA ILE A 253 3.17 -8.84 -8.38
C ILE A 253 1.66 -8.61 -8.57
N LEU A 254 1.16 -8.61 -9.82
CA LEU A 254 -0.27 -8.39 -10.08
C LEU A 254 -1.14 -9.52 -9.51
N ARG A 255 -0.69 -10.77 -9.54
CA ARG A 255 -1.41 -11.88 -8.90
C ARG A 255 -1.46 -11.73 -7.37
N LYS A 256 -0.39 -11.27 -6.75
CA LYS A 256 -0.41 -10.96 -5.31
C LYS A 256 -1.39 -9.82 -4.98
N LEU A 257 -1.41 -8.76 -5.79
CA LEU A 257 -2.38 -7.68 -5.65
C LEU A 257 -3.82 -8.18 -5.86
N GLU A 258 -4.07 -8.99 -6.89
CA GLU A 258 -5.37 -9.60 -7.15
C GLU A 258 -5.88 -10.37 -5.93
N LYS A 259 -5.04 -11.24 -5.35
CA LYS A 259 -5.36 -12.01 -4.14
C LYS A 259 -5.75 -11.08 -2.97
N LEU A 260 -4.97 -10.02 -2.74
CA LEU A 260 -5.26 -9.05 -1.69
C LEU A 260 -6.59 -8.33 -1.90
N VAL A 261 -6.87 -7.92 -3.12
CA VAL A 261 -8.10 -7.20 -3.46
C VAL A 261 -9.32 -8.10 -3.36
N TYR A 262 -9.21 -9.38 -3.74
CA TYR A 262 -10.32 -10.33 -3.53
C TYR A 262 -10.60 -10.58 -2.05
N THR A 263 -9.57 -10.64 -1.20
CA THR A 263 -9.75 -10.87 0.24
C THR A 263 -10.15 -9.63 1.02
N HIS A 264 -9.69 -8.45 0.60
CA HIS A 264 -9.92 -7.17 1.29
C HIS A 264 -10.20 -6.04 0.29
N PRO A 265 -11.32 -6.10 -0.45
CA PRO A 265 -11.62 -5.14 -1.52
C PRO A 265 -11.82 -3.70 -1.02
N ASP A 266 -12.17 -3.54 0.24
CA ASP A 266 -12.33 -2.26 0.92
C ASP A 266 -11.00 -1.55 1.18
N GLN A 267 -9.88 -2.25 1.10
CA GLN A 267 -8.57 -1.69 1.40
C GLN A 267 -7.80 -1.20 0.16
N TRP A 268 -8.25 -1.52 -1.04
CA TRP A 268 -7.66 -1.00 -2.27
C TRP A 268 -8.37 0.30 -2.68
N TYR A 269 -7.78 1.45 -2.41
CA TYR A 269 -8.49 2.72 -2.52
C TYR A 269 -8.46 3.36 -3.91
N ILE A 270 -7.77 2.77 -4.89
CA ILE A 270 -7.71 3.30 -6.26
C ILE A 270 -8.73 2.66 -7.22
N TRP A 271 -9.81 2.11 -6.73
CA TRP A 271 -10.88 1.55 -7.56
C TRP A 271 -11.30 2.44 -8.75
N LYS A 272 -11.23 3.78 -8.60
CA LYS A 272 -11.53 4.72 -9.67
C LYS A 272 -10.61 4.57 -10.88
N ASN A 273 -9.40 4.05 -10.72
CA ASN A 273 -8.39 3.89 -11.78
C ASN A 273 -8.46 2.52 -12.47
N PHE A 274 -9.29 1.60 -11.99
CA PHE A 274 -9.36 0.21 -12.45
C PHE A 274 -9.48 0.08 -13.98
N GLN A 275 -10.32 0.88 -14.63
CA GLN A 275 -10.48 0.83 -16.09
C GLN A 275 -9.23 1.24 -16.86
N ARG A 276 -8.38 2.09 -16.27
CA ARG A 276 -7.12 2.56 -16.89
C ARG A 276 -6.04 1.49 -16.90
N MET A 277 -6.19 0.45 -16.06
CA MET A 277 -5.28 -0.69 -16.01
C MET A 277 -5.63 -1.76 -17.03
N LYS A 278 -6.88 -1.77 -17.51
CA LYS A 278 -7.35 -2.73 -18.51
C LYS A 278 -6.70 -2.49 -19.87
N THR A 279 -6.52 -3.56 -20.59
CA THR A 279 -6.02 -3.54 -21.99
C THR A 279 -6.76 -4.57 -22.83
N THR A 280 -6.73 -4.36 -24.14
CA THR A 280 -7.12 -5.38 -25.10
C THR A 280 -5.86 -6.13 -25.52
N PRO A 281 -5.83 -7.46 -25.42
CA PRO A 281 -4.65 -8.24 -25.84
C PRO A 281 -4.35 -8.01 -27.33
N VAL A 282 -3.09 -7.68 -27.64
CA VAL A 282 -2.60 -7.59 -29.01
C VAL A 282 -1.52 -8.67 -29.15
N GLY A 283 -1.82 -9.75 -29.89
CA GLY A 283 -0.91 -10.87 -30.11
C GLY A 283 -1.14 -12.09 -29.21
N GLU A 284 -0.17 -13.02 -29.17
CA GLU A 284 -0.24 -14.22 -28.35
C GLU A 284 -0.36 -13.88 -26.86
N ILE A 285 -1.45 -14.36 -26.26
CA ILE A 285 -1.71 -14.20 -24.83
C ILE A 285 -0.73 -15.11 -24.08
N ALA A 286 0.23 -14.53 -23.39
CA ALA A 286 1.03 -15.28 -22.44
C ALA A 286 0.18 -15.61 -21.23
N VAL A 287 -0.19 -16.90 -21.13
CA VAL A 287 -0.62 -17.62 -19.94
C VAL A 287 -2.08 -17.49 -19.54
N GLU A 288 -2.79 -18.45 -20.00
CA GLU A 288 -4.01 -18.96 -19.37
C GLU A 288 -3.67 -19.75 -18.12
N ASP A 289 -3.85 -19.19 -16.92
CA ASP A 289 -4.01 -20.02 -15.72
C ASP A 289 -5.48 -20.01 -15.29
N ARG A 290 -6.20 -21.06 -15.71
CA ARG A 290 -7.62 -21.31 -15.35
C ARG A 290 -7.77 -21.88 -13.94
N ARG A 291 -6.81 -21.75 -13.04
CA ARG A 291 -7.01 -22.14 -11.66
C ARG A 291 -7.95 -21.14 -10.98
N ARG A 292 -9.22 -21.51 -10.96
CA ARG A 292 -10.24 -20.83 -10.16
C ARG A 292 -9.80 -20.86 -8.70
N TYR A 293 -9.31 -19.75 -8.21
CA TYR A 293 -9.13 -19.58 -6.78
C TYR A 293 -10.50 -19.59 -6.12
N HIS A 294 -10.79 -20.66 -5.38
CA HIS A 294 -11.83 -20.62 -4.37
C HIS A 294 -11.29 -19.77 -3.22
N ILE A 295 -11.44 -18.46 -3.32
CA ILE A 295 -11.06 -17.54 -2.25
C ILE A 295 -12.30 -17.36 -1.39
N PRO A 296 -12.30 -17.83 -0.12
CA PRO A 296 -13.36 -17.49 0.81
C PRO A 296 -13.27 -15.98 1.06
N VAL A 297 -14.21 -15.23 0.55
CA VAL A 297 -14.34 -13.81 0.88
C VAL A 297 -14.98 -13.76 2.25
N THR A 298 -14.15 -13.53 3.26
CA THR A 298 -14.64 -13.18 4.58
C THR A 298 -15.37 -11.85 4.46
N PRO A 299 -16.62 -11.74 4.96
CA PRO A 299 -17.30 -10.45 4.94
C PRO A 299 -16.43 -9.43 5.67
N PRO A 300 -16.31 -8.20 5.13
CA PRO A 300 -15.42 -7.19 5.69
C PRO A 300 -15.79 -6.91 7.15
N THR A 301 -14.91 -7.33 8.07
CA THR A 301 -15.03 -6.96 9.48
C THR A 301 -14.59 -5.51 9.62
N PHE A 302 -15.56 -4.62 9.76
CA PHE A 302 -15.27 -3.18 9.93
C PHE A 302 -14.66 -2.93 11.30
N PRO A 303 -13.48 -2.31 11.35
CA PRO A 303 -12.98 -1.79 12.61
C PRO A 303 -13.84 -0.59 13.04
N THR A 304 -14.43 -0.69 14.23
CA THR A 304 -14.86 0.49 14.95
C THR A 304 -13.59 1.25 15.34
N LEU A 305 -13.25 2.31 14.62
CA LEU A 305 -12.17 3.19 15.02
C LEU A 305 -12.56 3.89 16.33
N GLN A 306 -11.96 3.44 17.41
CA GLN A 306 -11.82 4.32 18.56
C GLN A 306 -10.68 5.30 18.26
N PRO A 307 -10.86 6.61 18.48
CA PRO A 307 -9.77 7.56 18.40
C PRO A 307 -8.63 7.08 19.30
N PRO A 308 -7.36 7.33 18.94
CA PRO A 308 -6.23 6.94 19.78
C PRO A 308 -6.46 7.46 21.19
N ARG A 309 -6.35 6.57 22.19
CA ARG A 309 -6.44 6.97 23.60
C ARG A 309 -5.37 8.02 23.88
N THR A 310 -5.73 9.05 24.58
CA THR A 310 -4.78 10.08 25.02
C THR A 310 -3.78 9.41 25.97
N VAL A 311 -2.52 9.85 25.92
CA VAL A 311 -1.39 9.36 26.75
C VAL A 311 -1.72 9.31 28.25
N THR A 312 -2.71 10.06 28.72
CA THR A 312 -3.18 10.09 30.11
C THR A 312 -3.90 8.81 30.57
N GLU A 313 -4.39 7.98 29.65
CA GLU A 313 -5.07 6.73 30.03
C GLU A 313 -4.11 5.53 30.15
N LEU A 314 -2.85 5.66 29.74
CA LEU A 314 -1.85 4.58 29.77
C LEU A 314 -1.01 4.54 31.06
N HIS A 315 -1.00 5.61 31.87
CA HIS A 315 -0.24 5.65 33.12
C HIS A 315 -0.90 4.95 34.31
N GLY A 316 -2.11 4.40 34.16
CA GLY A 316 -2.84 3.75 35.26
C GLY A 316 -2.60 2.25 35.45
N GLN A 317 -1.82 1.56 34.61
CA GLN A 317 -1.71 0.10 34.64
C GLN A 317 -0.29 -0.50 34.80
N TYR A 318 0.74 0.30 35.06
CA TYR A 318 2.05 -0.24 35.37
C TYR A 318 2.57 0.33 36.72
N CYS A 319 2.16 -0.33 37.79
CA CYS A 319 2.88 -0.27 39.05
C CYS A 319 3.47 -1.67 39.31
N PRO A 320 4.80 -1.90 39.19
CA PRO A 320 5.41 -3.12 39.64
C PRO A 320 5.43 -3.09 41.15
N GLN A 321 4.75 -4.02 41.80
CA GLN A 321 4.94 -4.32 43.22
C GLN A 321 6.39 -4.73 43.42
N ALA A 322 7.18 -3.90 44.06
CA ALA A 322 8.44 -4.27 44.67
C ALA A 322 8.11 -5.16 45.86
N SER A 323 8.46 -6.44 45.79
CA SER A 323 8.55 -7.33 46.94
C SER A 323 9.97 -7.34 47.46
N VAL A 324 10.08 -7.14 48.74
CA VAL A 324 11.21 -7.21 49.65
C VAL A 324 12.17 -8.37 49.37
#